data_e1f3834340cdb59e9496305661caf777
#
_entry.id   e1f3834340cdb59e9496305661caf777
#
_cell.length_a   1.000
_cell.length_b   1.000
_cell.length_c   1.000
_cell.angle_alpha   90.00
_cell.angle_beta   90.00
_cell.angle_gamma   90.00
#
_symmetry.space_group_name_H-M   'P 1'
#
loop_
_entity.id
_entity.type
_entity.pdbx_description
1 polymer ?
#
loop_
_entity_poly.entity_id
_entity_poly.type
_entity_poly.pdbx_seq_one_letter_code
_entity_poly.pdbx_strand_id
1 'polypeptide(L)'
;VGLRSLGALIGAVIAGSGLVAMQLPLVLRVNPPTVIPATTVSAPQALVTAAAWPAHGSAALYIPQLGVDQTFNNTVAPIASITKMMTAYVTLQKLPLSVGQTGPCLTVNQVGVSTYDAMKATQQSSVAVAVGERLCENQLVAGLLVHSASNFAVMLASLVAGSVPAFVAEMNTDALALGMTHTHYDDVSGFSAASVSTADDQAHLAAILMRNPVFASDVSMTTLSLPVAGTVTTFTPDLGSYGVIGVKSGRTEVAGGCDVMAVAATYQGHPIVVYAVVLGQ
;
A
#
# COMPACT_ATOMS: atom_id res chain seq x y z
N VAL A 1 -16.53 -23.01 2.50
CA VAL A 1 -15.30 -22.91 3.28
C VAL A 1 -15.73 -22.53 4.69
N GLY A 2 -15.47 -23.41 5.69
CA GLY A 2 -15.99 -23.21 7.03
C GLY A 2 -15.24 -22.11 7.81
N LEU A 3 -15.81 -21.66 8.91
CA LEU A 3 -15.30 -20.61 9.81
C LEU A 3 -13.79 -20.78 10.16
N ARG A 4 -13.33 -22.03 10.22
CA ARG A 4 -11.93 -22.37 10.56
C ARG A 4 -10.92 -21.98 9.47
N SER A 5 -11.32 -21.98 8.21
CA SER A 5 -10.42 -21.61 7.11
C SER A 5 -10.24 -20.09 6.98
N LEU A 6 -11.27 -19.30 7.32
CA LEU A 6 -11.14 -17.84 7.28
C LEU A 6 -10.34 -17.30 8.48
N GLY A 7 -10.51 -17.89 9.66
CA GLY A 7 -9.70 -17.55 10.84
C GLY A 7 -8.20 -17.87 10.64
N ALA A 8 -7.89 -18.99 9.97
CA ALA A 8 -6.51 -19.35 9.64
C ALA A 8 -5.90 -18.40 8.58
N LEU A 9 -6.71 -17.90 7.64
CA LEU A 9 -6.28 -16.93 6.62
C LEU A 9 -5.95 -15.56 7.26
N ILE A 10 -6.81 -15.11 8.18
CA ILE A 10 -6.61 -13.86 8.92
C ILE A 10 -5.38 -13.96 9.84
N GLY A 11 -5.20 -15.10 10.52
CA GLY A 11 -4.02 -15.34 11.34
C GLY A 11 -2.71 -15.37 10.53
N ALA A 12 -2.71 -15.93 9.34
CA ALA A 12 -1.54 -15.97 8.45
C ALA A 12 -1.16 -14.57 7.94
N VAL A 13 -2.14 -13.70 7.65
CA VAL A 13 -1.91 -12.33 7.19
C VAL A 13 -1.30 -11.45 8.28
N ILE A 14 -1.66 -11.66 9.54
CA ILE A 14 -1.17 -10.87 10.68
C ILE A 14 0.15 -11.44 11.24
N ALA A 15 0.37 -12.75 11.15
CA ALA A 15 1.58 -13.42 11.66
C ALA A 15 2.74 -13.49 10.63
N GLY A 16 2.54 -13.00 9.42
CA GLY A 16 3.41 -13.19 8.25
C GLY A 16 4.80 -12.56 8.28
N SER A 17 5.32 -12.17 9.43
CA SER A 17 6.75 -11.80 9.61
C SER A 17 7.57 -12.91 10.29
N GLY A 18 7.00 -14.08 10.54
CA GLY A 18 7.70 -15.21 11.14
C GLY A 18 7.20 -16.56 10.59
N LEU A 19 8.05 -17.29 9.89
CA LEU A 19 7.84 -18.60 9.29
C LEU A 19 7.01 -19.56 10.17
N VAL A 20 5.80 -19.92 9.73
CA VAL A 20 5.24 -21.25 9.96
C VAL A 20 4.44 -21.66 8.71
N ALA A 21 4.99 -22.57 7.93
CA ALA A 21 4.32 -23.22 6.81
C ALA A 21 3.23 -24.15 7.33
N MET A 22 1.96 -23.81 7.12
CA MET A 22 0.85 -24.74 7.23
C MET A 22 0.24 -24.95 5.84
N GLN A 23 0.53 -26.09 5.23
CA GLN A 23 0.00 -26.49 3.92
C GLN A 23 -1.51 -26.77 4.03
N LEU A 24 -2.32 -25.96 3.36
CA LEU A 24 -3.69 -26.28 3.01
C LEU A 24 -3.85 -26.12 1.50
N PRO A 25 -4.41 -27.09 0.78
CA PRO A 25 -4.64 -26.96 -0.64
C PRO A 25 -5.85 -26.05 -0.89
N LEU A 26 -5.61 -24.77 -1.14
CA LEU A 26 -6.63 -23.85 -1.62
C LEU A 26 -6.27 -23.46 -3.06
N VAL A 27 -7.00 -23.98 -4.02
CA VAL A 27 -6.92 -23.52 -5.40
C VAL A 27 -7.65 -22.19 -5.49
N LEU A 28 -6.93 -21.08 -5.28
CA LEU A 28 -7.46 -19.75 -5.51
C LEU A 28 -7.18 -19.35 -6.96
N ARG A 29 -8.23 -19.23 -7.77
CA ARG A 29 -8.13 -18.53 -9.06
C ARG A 29 -8.06 -17.03 -8.77
N VAL A 30 -6.94 -16.42 -9.04
CA VAL A 30 -6.77 -14.96 -8.99
C VAL A 30 -7.47 -14.38 -10.23
N ASN A 31 -8.68 -13.86 -10.04
CA ASN A 31 -9.31 -12.99 -11.05
C ASN A 31 -8.87 -11.55 -10.78
N PRO A 32 -8.78 -10.69 -11.83
CA PRO A 32 -8.50 -9.27 -11.64
C PRO A 32 -9.52 -8.64 -10.68
N PRO A 33 -9.16 -7.60 -9.92
CA PRO A 33 -10.00 -7.02 -8.89
C PRO A 33 -11.33 -6.55 -9.48
N THR A 34 -12.39 -7.26 -9.16
CA THR A 34 -13.74 -6.84 -9.46
C THR A 34 -14.18 -5.87 -8.37
N VAL A 35 -14.72 -4.72 -8.75
CA VAL A 35 -15.38 -3.82 -7.80
C VAL A 35 -16.52 -4.60 -7.13
N ILE A 36 -16.36 -4.93 -5.86
CA ILE A 36 -17.32 -5.71 -5.10
C ILE A 36 -18.37 -4.75 -4.53
N PRO A 37 -19.64 -4.86 -4.94
CA PRO A 37 -20.71 -4.06 -4.33
C PRO A 37 -20.84 -4.41 -2.84
N ALA A 38 -21.02 -3.39 -1.99
CA ALA A 38 -21.17 -3.55 -0.56
C ALA A 38 -22.53 -4.22 -0.21
N THR A 39 -22.53 -5.55 -0.18
CA THR A 39 -23.62 -6.30 0.43
C THR A 39 -23.15 -6.66 1.84
N THR A 40 -23.66 -5.98 2.85
CA THR A 40 -23.30 -6.23 4.26
C THR A 40 -23.88 -7.56 4.72
N VAL A 41 -23.02 -8.54 4.91
CA VAL A 41 -23.31 -9.77 5.64
C VAL A 41 -22.74 -9.63 7.04
N SER A 42 -23.53 -9.77 8.09
CA SER A 42 -23.05 -9.64 9.48
C SER A 42 -21.98 -10.67 9.78
N ALA A 43 -20.82 -10.21 10.24
CA ALA A 43 -19.73 -11.11 10.63
C ALA A 43 -20.07 -11.87 11.91
N PRO A 44 -19.83 -13.18 11.98
CA PRO A 44 -19.92 -13.89 13.25
C PRO A 44 -18.81 -13.39 14.19
N GLN A 45 -19.14 -13.18 15.46
CA GLN A 45 -18.20 -12.81 16.53
C GLN A 45 -16.92 -13.69 16.53
N ALA A 46 -17.06 -14.97 16.13
CA ALA A 46 -15.98 -15.94 16.07
C ALA A 46 -14.88 -15.61 15.04
N LEU A 47 -15.14 -14.78 14.02
CA LEU A 47 -14.10 -14.34 13.06
C LEU A 47 -13.14 -13.33 13.70
N VAL A 48 -13.66 -12.46 14.53
CA VAL A 48 -12.90 -11.40 15.20
C VAL A 48 -12.02 -11.97 16.31
N THR A 49 -12.52 -12.99 17.05
CA THR A 49 -11.80 -13.64 18.13
C THR A 49 -10.71 -14.61 17.66
N ALA A 50 -10.72 -14.98 16.36
CA ALA A 50 -9.73 -15.90 15.77
C ALA A 50 -8.49 -15.18 15.18
N ALA A 51 -8.48 -13.84 15.15
CA ALA A 51 -7.33 -13.08 14.68
C ALA A 51 -6.14 -13.26 15.63
N ALA A 52 -5.02 -13.73 15.11
CA ALA A 52 -3.76 -13.78 15.85
C ALA A 52 -3.09 -12.41 15.77
N TRP A 53 -3.30 -11.56 16.76
CA TRP A 53 -2.68 -10.26 16.84
C TRP A 53 -1.17 -10.35 17.07
N PRO A 54 -0.36 -9.42 16.54
CA PRO A 54 1.08 -9.41 16.75
C PRO A 54 1.39 -9.15 18.24
N ALA A 55 2.55 -9.64 18.71
CA ALA A 55 2.97 -9.44 20.09
C ALA A 55 3.42 -8.00 20.37
N HIS A 56 3.80 -7.25 19.33
CA HIS A 56 4.33 -5.89 19.41
C HIS A 56 3.72 -5.01 18.32
N GLY A 57 3.92 -3.69 18.44
CA GLY A 57 3.44 -2.70 17.48
C GLY A 57 1.93 -2.52 17.51
N SER A 58 1.38 -2.10 16.39
CA SER A 58 -0.05 -1.88 16.19
C SER A 58 -0.54 -2.71 15.02
N ALA A 59 -1.82 -3.08 15.03
CA ALA A 59 -2.45 -3.78 13.91
C ALA A 59 -3.91 -3.36 13.71
N ALA A 60 -4.41 -3.52 12.49
CA ALA A 60 -5.81 -3.36 12.14
C ALA A 60 -6.27 -4.47 11.20
N LEU A 61 -7.53 -4.82 11.31
CA LEU A 61 -8.24 -5.73 10.44
C LEU A 61 -9.55 -5.07 10.01
N TYR A 62 -9.67 -4.78 8.72
CA TYR A 62 -10.84 -4.14 8.15
C TYR A 62 -11.43 -4.99 7.02
N ILE A 63 -12.71 -5.37 7.15
CA ILE A 63 -13.45 -6.13 6.15
C ILE A 63 -14.80 -5.43 5.93
N PRO A 64 -14.85 -4.43 5.03
CA PRO A 64 -16.04 -3.59 4.88
C PRO A 64 -17.30 -4.38 4.51
N GLN A 65 -17.16 -5.46 3.74
CA GLN A 65 -18.31 -6.30 3.34
C GLN A 65 -18.96 -7.05 4.51
N LEU A 66 -18.23 -7.21 5.62
CA LEU A 66 -18.71 -7.91 6.82
C LEU A 66 -18.95 -6.97 8.01
N GLY A 67 -18.69 -5.66 7.85
CA GLY A 67 -18.74 -4.71 8.96
C GLY A 67 -17.69 -4.99 10.04
N VAL A 68 -16.59 -5.64 9.70
CA VAL A 68 -15.47 -5.87 10.63
C VAL A 68 -14.52 -4.70 10.55
N ASP A 69 -14.27 -4.11 11.72
CA ASP A 69 -13.33 -3.02 11.92
C ASP A 69 -12.73 -3.21 13.31
N GLN A 70 -11.51 -3.78 13.36
CA GLN A 70 -10.87 -4.20 14.59
C GLN A 70 -9.43 -3.73 14.62
N THR A 71 -9.00 -3.28 15.78
CA THR A 71 -7.65 -2.80 15.99
C THR A 71 -7.00 -3.47 17.21
N PHE A 72 -5.70 -3.59 17.15
CA PHE A 72 -4.85 -3.97 18.26
C PHE A 72 -3.83 -2.85 18.48
N ASN A 73 -3.82 -2.29 19.69
CA ASN A 73 -2.83 -1.28 20.12
C ASN A 73 -2.70 -0.11 19.12
N ASN A 74 -3.84 0.46 18.70
CA ASN A 74 -3.96 1.44 17.61
C ASN A 74 -3.28 2.79 17.94
N THR A 75 -1.96 2.76 18.16
CA THR A 75 -1.14 3.92 18.50
C THR A 75 -0.59 4.59 17.25
N VAL A 76 -0.45 5.93 17.31
CA VAL A 76 0.23 6.69 16.26
C VAL A 76 1.71 6.33 16.24
N ALA A 77 2.22 5.94 15.08
CA ALA A 77 3.61 5.52 14.88
C ALA A 77 4.12 5.95 13.51
N PRO A 78 5.45 6.06 13.32
CA PRO A 78 6.05 6.22 12.00
C PRO A 78 5.66 5.06 11.08
N ILE A 79 5.34 5.37 9.80
CA ILE A 79 4.75 4.39 8.88
C ILE A 79 5.65 4.02 7.71
N ALA A 80 6.86 4.54 7.66
CA ALA A 80 7.80 4.27 6.58
C ALA A 80 7.14 4.42 5.18
N SER A 81 7.53 3.58 4.23
CA SER A 81 7.07 3.65 2.83
C SER A 81 5.56 3.38 2.62
N ILE A 82 4.79 3.07 3.66
CA ILE A 82 3.32 3.05 3.56
C ILE A 82 2.79 4.45 3.20
N THR A 83 3.47 5.52 3.59
CA THR A 83 3.25 6.92 3.16
C THR A 83 2.97 7.06 1.67
N LYS A 84 3.62 6.23 0.83
CA LYS A 84 3.45 6.27 -0.64
C LYS A 84 2.05 5.88 -1.11
N MET A 85 1.23 5.28 -0.26
CA MET A 85 -0.19 5.06 -0.57
C MET A 85 -0.91 6.42 -0.69
N MET A 86 -0.67 7.35 0.23
CA MET A 86 -1.25 8.70 0.14
C MET A 86 -0.65 9.48 -1.04
N THR A 87 0.63 9.31 -1.35
CA THR A 87 1.24 9.92 -2.54
C THR A 87 0.55 9.44 -3.83
N ALA A 88 0.26 8.15 -3.93
CA ALA A 88 -0.52 7.60 -5.05
C ALA A 88 -1.96 8.13 -5.05
N TYR A 89 -2.60 8.23 -3.87
CA TYR A 89 -3.95 8.76 -3.73
C TYR A 89 -4.06 10.19 -4.27
N VAL A 90 -3.25 11.12 -3.75
CA VAL A 90 -3.24 12.52 -4.20
C VAL A 90 -2.94 12.62 -5.69
N THR A 91 -1.98 11.85 -6.18
CA THR A 91 -1.63 11.84 -7.61
C THR A 91 -2.85 11.44 -8.46
N LEU A 92 -3.47 10.29 -8.18
CA LEU A 92 -4.60 9.77 -8.95
C LEU A 92 -5.90 10.57 -8.77
N GLN A 93 -6.01 11.38 -7.71
CA GLN A 93 -7.10 12.34 -7.55
C GLN A 93 -6.90 13.59 -8.42
N LYS A 94 -5.68 14.12 -8.49
CA LYS A 94 -5.36 15.34 -9.25
C LYS A 94 -5.16 15.08 -10.75
N LEU A 95 -4.63 13.91 -11.08
CA LEU A 95 -4.36 13.44 -12.43
C LEU A 95 -5.02 12.06 -12.60
N PRO A 96 -6.33 12.00 -12.82
CA PRO A 96 -7.04 10.72 -12.89
C PRO A 96 -6.65 9.93 -14.14
N LEU A 97 -6.31 8.65 -13.94
CA LEU A 97 -5.99 7.70 -15.00
C LEU A 97 -7.05 6.61 -15.11
N SER A 98 -7.24 6.13 -16.34
CA SER A 98 -7.83 4.81 -16.59
C SER A 98 -6.74 3.78 -16.88
N VAL A 99 -7.04 2.50 -16.65
CA VAL A 99 -6.11 1.41 -16.96
C VAL A 99 -5.65 1.48 -18.41
N GLY A 100 -4.34 1.44 -18.62
CA GLY A 100 -3.72 1.55 -19.95
C GLY A 100 -3.44 2.98 -20.43
N GLN A 101 -3.89 4.01 -19.71
CA GLN A 101 -3.50 5.39 -20.00
C GLN A 101 -2.12 5.69 -19.45
N THR A 102 -1.40 6.57 -20.13
CA THR A 102 -0.03 6.97 -19.72
C THR A 102 -0.02 8.20 -18.79
N GLY A 103 -1.02 9.06 -18.90
CA GLY A 103 -1.06 10.35 -18.21
C GLY A 103 0.01 11.35 -18.71
N PRO A 104 0.17 12.50 -18.03
CA PRO A 104 1.21 13.45 -18.33
C PRO A 104 2.60 12.86 -18.09
N CYS A 105 3.59 13.37 -18.82
CA CYS A 105 4.95 12.88 -18.74
C CYS A 105 5.91 14.03 -18.39
N LEU A 106 6.99 13.71 -17.68
CA LEU A 106 8.12 14.60 -17.46
C LEU A 106 9.37 14.05 -18.14
N THR A 107 10.33 14.94 -18.38
CA THR A 107 11.69 14.56 -18.80
C THR A 107 12.62 14.73 -17.61
N VAL A 108 13.31 13.65 -17.25
CA VAL A 108 14.27 13.66 -16.13
C VAL A 108 15.41 14.62 -16.45
N ASN A 109 15.67 15.53 -15.55
CA ASN A 109 16.78 16.47 -15.61
C ASN A 109 17.88 16.08 -14.61
N GLN A 110 18.95 16.88 -14.53
CA GLN A 110 20.05 16.63 -13.59
C GLN A 110 19.61 16.59 -12.12
N VAL A 111 18.57 17.37 -11.73
CA VAL A 111 18.03 17.34 -10.36
C VAL A 111 17.41 15.98 -10.06
N GLY A 112 16.68 15.38 -11.02
CA GLY A 112 16.12 14.04 -10.87
C GLY A 112 17.18 12.96 -10.65
N VAL A 113 18.30 13.02 -11.39
CA VAL A 113 19.44 12.11 -11.18
C VAL A 113 20.08 12.33 -9.82
N SER A 114 20.35 13.59 -9.44
CA SER A 114 20.94 13.91 -8.13
C SER A 114 20.04 13.49 -6.98
N THR A 115 18.72 13.57 -7.14
CA THR A 115 17.73 13.07 -6.15
C THR A 115 17.84 11.55 -6.00
N TYR A 116 17.93 10.81 -7.11
CA TYR A 116 18.15 9.37 -7.08
C TYR A 116 19.45 9.02 -6.35
N ASP A 117 20.56 9.68 -6.68
CA ASP A 117 21.88 9.43 -6.07
C ASP A 117 21.86 9.70 -4.55
N ALA A 118 21.23 10.80 -4.12
CA ALA A 118 21.08 11.14 -2.71
C ALA A 118 20.25 10.10 -1.95
N MET A 119 19.14 9.63 -2.54
CA MET A 119 18.31 8.61 -1.92
C MET A 119 19.00 7.25 -1.85
N LYS A 120 19.76 6.89 -2.89
CA LYS A 120 20.60 5.69 -2.89
C LYS A 120 21.68 5.74 -1.80
N ALA A 121 22.32 6.90 -1.62
CA ALA A 121 23.32 7.10 -0.59
C ALA A 121 22.76 6.96 0.83
N THR A 122 21.47 7.27 1.04
CA THR A 122 20.75 7.10 2.29
C THR A 122 19.95 5.79 2.37
N GLN A 123 20.23 4.83 1.47
CA GLN A 123 19.60 3.50 1.44
C GLN A 123 18.07 3.51 1.31
N GLN A 124 17.50 4.57 0.76
CA GLN A 124 16.09 4.60 0.41
C GLN A 124 15.85 3.77 -0.85
N SER A 125 14.71 3.05 -0.90
CA SER A 125 14.27 2.40 -2.14
C SER A 125 14.11 3.45 -3.23
N SER A 126 14.81 3.29 -4.34
CA SER A 126 14.82 4.22 -5.46
C SER A 126 15.06 3.50 -6.77
N VAL A 127 14.63 4.10 -7.87
CA VAL A 127 14.75 3.55 -9.22
C VAL A 127 15.74 4.38 -10.02
N ALA A 128 16.70 3.71 -10.68
CA ALA A 128 17.69 4.38 -11.51
C ALA A 128 17.03 5.17 -12.66
N VAL A 129 17.53 6.38 -12.88
CA VAL A 129 17.05 7.29 -13.93
C VAL A 129 18.22 7.96 -14.62
N ALA A 130 18.05 8.43 -15.86
CA ALA A 130 19.05 9.17 -16.61
C ALA A 130 18.48 10.51 -17.11
N VAL A 131 19.39 11.50 -17.30
CA VAL A 131 19.01 12.78 -17.92
C VAL A 131 18.46 12.53 -19.33
N GLY A 132 17.33 13.15 -19.64
CA GLY A 132 16.62 12.97 -20.91
C GLY A 132 15.63 11.81 -20.93
N GLU A 133 15.61 10.96 -19.91
CA GLU A 133 14.59 9.90 -19.78
C GLU A 133 13.20 10.52 -19.67
N ARG A 134 12.27 10.01 -20.47
CA ARG A 134 10.87 10.42 -20.41
C ARG A 134 10.08 9.41 -19.59
N LEU A 135 9.55 9.86 -18.46
CA LEU A 135 8.70 9.07 -17.56
C LEU A 135 7.30 9.66 -17.51
N CYS A 136 6.30 8.83 -17.70
CA CYS A 136 4.90 9.24 -17.63
C CYS A 136 4.29 8.86 -16.27
N GLU A 137 3.20 9.49 -15.92
CA GLU A 137 2.52 9.32 -14.64
C GLU A 137 2.29 7.85 -14.28
N ASN A 138 1.76 7.03 -15.22
CA ASN A 138 1.54 5.61 -14.98
C ASN A 138 2.82 4.85 -14.58
N GLN A 139 3.97 5.19 -15.20
CA GLN A 139 5.26 4.57 -14.86
C GLN A 139 5.75 5.03 -13.49
N LEU A 140 5.55 6.30 -13.16
CA LEU A 140 5.91 6.88 -11.87
C LEU A 140 5.06 6.29 -10.74
N VAL A 141 3.73 6.19 -10.92
CA VAL A 141 2.82 5.59 -9.93
C VAL A 141 3.12 4.10 -9.77
N ALA A 142 3.28 3.36 -10.87
CA ALA A 142 3.63 1.94 -10.79
C ALA A 142 4.98 1.72 -10.10
N GLY A 143 6.02 2.50 -10.43
CA GLY A 143 7.34 2.40 -9.78
C GLY A 143 7.32 2.79 -8.30
N LEU A 144 6.50 3.79 -7.93
CA LEU A 144 6.23 4.18 -6.55
C LEU A 144 5.66 3.01 -5.74
N LEU A 145 4.69 2.29 -6.30
CA LEU A 145 3.95 1.23 -5.60
C LEU A 145 4.69 -0.11 -5.63
N VAL A 146 5.15 -0.55 -6.80
CA VAL A 146 5.84 -1.84 -6.99
C VAL A 146 7.20 -1.85 -6.30
N HIS A 147 8.09 -0.91 -6.67
CA HIS A 147 9.47 -0.88 -6.17
C HIS A 147 9.69 0.12 -5.04
N SER A 148 8.62 0.72 -4.53
CA SER A 148 8.71 1.71 -3.45
C SER A 148 9.64 2.90 -3.78
N ALA A 149 9.69 3.34 -5.04
CA ALA A 149 10.63 4.33 -5.53
C ALA A 149 10.43 5.72 -4.89
N SER A 150 11.27 6.10 -3.93
CA SER A 150 11.21 7.39 -3.23
C SER A 150 11.49 8.56 -4.17
N ASN A 151 12.40 8.40 -5.13
CA ASN A 151 12.65 9.43 -6.14
C ASN A 151 11.44 9.66 -7.07
N PHE A 152 10.63 8.64 -7.34
CA PHE A 152 9.39 8.80 -8.08
C PHE A 152 8.32 9.55 -7.27
N ALA A 153 8.29 9.38 -5.94
CA ALA A 153 7.44 10.19 -5.08
C ALA A 153 7.73 11.69 -5.22
N VAL A 154 9.03 12.07 -5.25
CA VAL A 154 9.44 13.47 -5.47
C VAL A 154 9.09 13.96 -6.87
N MET A 155 9.26 13.12 -7.90
CA MET A 155 8.89 13.47 -9.27
C MET A 155 7.37 13.68 -9.42
N LEU A 156 6.55 12.81 -8.80
CA LEU A 156 5.09 12.95 -8.76
C LEU A 156 4.67 14.23 -8.03
N ALA A 157 5.27 14.51 -6.88
CA ALA A 157 5.00 15.75 -6.14
C ALA A 157 5.29 17.00 -6.98
N SER A 158 6.40 16.99 -7.73
CA SER A 158 6.75 18.08 -8.64
C SER A 158 5.78 18.18 -9.83
N LEU A 159 5.36 17.05 -10.37
CA LEU A 159 4.44 16.98 -11.51
C LEU A 159 3.03 17.48 -11.13
N VAL A 160 2.55 17.11 -9.95
CA VAL A 160 1.16 17.36 -9.51
C VAL A 160 1.01 18.74 -8.87
N ALA A 161 1.93 19.11 -7.96
CA ALA A 161 1.80 20.32 -7.14
C ALA A 161 2.96 21.32 -7.32
N GLY A 162 3.87 21.05 -8.25
CA GLY A 162 5.02 21.93 -8.52
C GLY A 162 6.13 21.87 -7.47
N SER A 163 5.87 21.36 -6.27
CA SER A 163 6.87 21.19 -5.22
C SER A 163 6.49 20.14 -4.18
N VAL A 164 7.48 19.56 -3.49
CA VAL A 164 7.24 18.63 -2.39
C VAL A 164 6.45 19.27 -1.24
N PRO A 165 6.77 20.48 -0.75
CA PRO A 165 5.99 21.09 0.34
C PRO A 165 4.51 21.30 -0.02
N ALA A 166 4.21 21.75 -1.24
CA ALA A 166 2.83 21.92 -1.68
C ALA A 166 2.08 20.59 -1.75
N PHE A 167 2.75 19.54 -2.24
CA PHE A 167 2.17 18.21 -2.31
C PHE A 167 1.92 17.59 -0.92
N VAL A 168 2.84 17.77 0.04
CA VAL A 168 2.66 17.32 1.43
C VAL A 168 1.48 18.04 2.10
N ALA A 169 1.29 19.34 1.81
CA ALA A 169 0.10 20.05 2.29
C ALA A 169 -1.21 19.44 1.76
N GLU A 170 -1.24 19.05 0.47
CA GLU A 170 -2.38 18.31 -0.11
C GLU A 170 -2.57 16.95 0.55
N MET A 171 -1.48 16.16 0.77
CA MET A 171 -1.57 14.87 1.48
C MET A 171 -2.24 15.02 2.85
N ASN A 172 -1.88 16.04 3.63
CA ASN A 172 -2.47 16.29 4.93
C ASN A 172 -3.93 16.77 4.84
N THR A 173 -4.25 17.60 3.82
CA THR A 173 -5.61 18.02 3.55
C THR A 173 -6.51 16.83 3.20
N ASP A 174 -6.04 15.96 2.32
CA ASP A 174 -6.77 14.79 1.90
C ASP A 174 -6.90 13.76 3.04
N ALA A 175 -5.87 13.59 3.89
CA ALA A 175 -5.96 12.74 5.07
C ALA A 175 -7.11 13.19 6.00
N LEU A 176 -7.21 14.47 6.30
CA LEU A 176 -8.30 15.02 7.09
C LEU A 176 -9.66 14.83 6.43
N ALA A 177 -9.75 15.05 5.11
CA ALA A 177 -10.99 14.85 4.34
C ALA A 177 -11.46 13.40 4.32
N LEU A 178 -10.51 12.44 4.39
CA LEU A 178 -10.77 11.02 4.50
C LEU A 178 -11.07 10.54 5.93
N GLY A 179 -11.04 11.45 6.92
CA GLY A 179 -11.27 11.11 8.33
C GLY A 179 -10.06 10.50 9.04
N MET A 180 -8.88 10.53 8.44
CA MET A 180 -7.62 10.00 9.00
C MET A 180 -7.05 10.98 10.03
N THR A 181 -7.76 11.14 11.15
CA THR A 181 -7.46 12.18 12.16
C THR A 181 -6.20 11.92 12.98
N HIS A 182 -5.64 10.73 12.90
CA HIS A 182 -4.41 10.32 13.58
C HIS A 182 -3.21 10.22 12.61
N THR A 183 -3.36 10.80 11.40
CA THR A 183 -2.34 10.74 10.35
C THR A 183 -1.75 12.11 10.08
N HIS A 184 -0.42 12.15 9.98
CA HIS A 184 0.34 13.32 9.52
C HIS A 184 1.45 12.89 8.57
N TYR A 185 1.55 13.57 7.45
CA TYR A 185 2.61 13.38 6.46
C TYR A 185 3.59 14.55 6.52
N ASP A 186 4.88 14.26 6.71
CA ASP A 186 5.98 15.22 6.72
C ASP A 186 6.79 15.16 5.41
N ASP A 187 6.71 14.03 4.72
CA ASP A 187 7.34 13.82 3.43
C ASP A 187 6.45 12.97 2.50
N VAL A 188 6.88 12.82 1.23
CA VAL A 188 6.13 12.10 0.19
C VAL A 188 6.49 10.61 0.10
N SER A 189 7.45 10.14 0.88
CA SER A 189 8.03 8.79 0.73
C SER A 189 8.00 7.93 2.00
N GLY A 190 7.84 8.57 3.17
CA GLY A 190 7.87 7.95 4.50
C GLY A 190 9.29 7.69 5.01
N PHE A 191 10.28 8.42 4.52
CA PHE A 191 11.63 8.40 5.07
C PHE A 191 11.71 9.21 6.36
N SER A 192 10.94 10.27 6.47
CA SER A 192 10.80 11.06 7.69
C SER A 192 10.06 10.26 8.77
N ALA A 193 10.64 10.20 9.96
CA ALA A 193 9.97 9.62 11.13
C ALA A 193 8.76 10.45 11.61
N ALA A 194 8.60 11.68 11.13
CA ALA A 194 7.46 12.54 11.41
C ALA A 194 6.24 12.24 10.51
N SER A 195 6.41 11.41 9.46
CA SER A 195 5.29 10.83 8.73
C SER A 195 4.70 9.68 9.55
N VAL A 196 3.59 9.95 10.23
CA VAL A 196 2.99 9.07 11.24
C VAL A 196 1.52 8.78 10.95
N SER A 197 1.03 7.63 11.40
CA SER A 197 -0.37 7.22 11.28
C SER A 197 -0.72 6.13 12.29
N THR A 198 -1.97 5.67 12.25
CA THR A 198 -2.44 4.46 12.93
C THR A 198 -2.65 3.33 11.93
N ALA A 199 -2.67 2.09 12.43
CA ALA A 199 -3.01 0.93 11.59
C ALA A 199 -4.43 1.04 11.03
N ASP A 200 -5.34 1.59 11.78
CA ASP A 200 -6.73 1.84 11.41
C ASP A 200 -6.86 2.80 10.21
N ASP A 201 -6.27 4.01 10.33
CA ASP A 201 -6.29 5.00 9.25
C ASP A 201 -5.73 4.40 7.94
N GLN A 202 -4.66 3.60 8.03
CA GLN A 202 -4.04 2.97 6.86
C GLN A 202 -4.89 1.83 6.27
N ALA A 203 -5.64 1.08 7.09
CA ALA A 203 -6.56 0.05 6.60
C ALA A 203 -7.72 0.67 5.81
N HIS A 204 -8.29 1.78 6.30
CA HIS A 204 -9.33 2.53 5.61
C HIS A 204 -8.82 3.16 4.30
N LEU A 205 -7.63 3.77 4.31
CA LEU A 205 -7.01 4.30 3.10
C LEU A 205 -6.78 3.21 2.05
N ALA A 206 -6.29 2.04 2.45
CA ALA A 206 -6.10 0.91 1.54
C ALA A 206 -7.41 0.47 0.89
N ALA A 207 -8.50 0.39 1.67
CA ALA A 207 -9.80 0.03 1.15
C ALA A 207 -10.36 1.06 0.14
N ILE A 208 -10.08 2.34 0.33
CA ILE A 208 -10.44 3.40 -0.60
C ILE A 208 -9.62 3.26 -1.89
N LEU A 209 -8.30 3.12 -1.77
CA LEU A 209 -7.37 3.01 -2.89
C LEU A 209 -7.62 1.77 -3.76
N MET A 210 -7.91 0.64 -3.16
CA MET A 210 -8.21 -0.60 -3.89
C MET A 210 -9.50 -0.55 -4.72
N ARG A 211 -10.32 0.50 -4.59
CA ARG A 211 -11.44 0.77 -5.51
C ARG A 211 -10.99 1.47 -6.79
N ASN A 212 -9.79 2.07 -6.80
CA ASN A 212 -9.22 2.66 -8.01
C ASN A 212 -8.57 1.54 -8.84
N PRO A 213 -9.03 1.30 -10.10
CA PRO A 213 -8.55 0.17 -10.89
C PRO A 213 -7.08 0.29 -11.31
N VAL A 214 -6.53 1.50 -11.45
CA VAL A 214 -5.11 1.72 -11.75
C VAL A 214 -4.28 1.34 -10.52
N PHE A 215 -4.63 1.87 -9.35
CA PHE A 215 -3.95 1.53 -8.10
C PHE A 215 -3.97 0.01 -7.84
N ALA A 216 -5.15 -0.61 -7.93
CA ALA A 216 -5.31 -2.04 -7.69
C ALA A 216 -4.50 -2.89 -8.70
N SER A 217 -4.43 -2.46 -9.95
CA SER A 217 -3.57 -3.09 -10.97
C SER A 217 -2.09 -2.97 -10.60
N ASP A 218 -1.63 -1.78 -10.24
CA ASP A 218 -0.22 -1.52 -9.97
C ASP A 218 0.28 -2.28 -8.73
N VAL A 219 -0.47 -2.28 -7.62
CA VAL A 219 -0.07 -3.00 -6.40
C VAL A 219 -0.10 -4.52 -6.55
N SER A 220 -0.76 -5.04 -7.57
CA SER A 220 -0.79 -6.47 -7.88
C SER A 220 0.38 -6.95 -8.76
N MET A 221 1.22 -6.03 -9.27
CA MET A 221 2.38 -6.36 -10.09
C MET A 221 3.52 -6.91 -9.24
N THR A 222 4.08 -8.04 -9.63
CA THR A 222 5.32 -8.59 -9.02
C THR A 222 6.57 -7.97 -9.62
N THR A 223 6.49 -7.50 -10.87
CA THR A 223 7.58 -6.87 -11.61
C THR A 223 7.07 -5.70 -12.45
N LEU A 224 7.94 -4.73 -12.71
CA LEU A 224 7.70 -3.59 -13.58
C LEU A 224 8.93 -3.34 -14.45
N SER A 225 8.74 -3.11 -15.76
CA SER A 225 9.82 -2.73 -16.67
C SER A 225 9.82 -1.21 -16.89
N LEU A 226 10.97 -0.60 -16.69
CA LEU A 226 11.21 0.84 -16.85
C LEU A 226 12.34 1.11 -17.84
N PRO A 227 12.35 2.26 -18.55
CA PRO A 227 13.26 2.47 -19.66
C PRO A 227 14.75 2.36 -19.29
N VAL A 228 15.19 3.03 -18.23
CA VAL A 228 16.60 3.04 -17.79
C VAL A 228 16.88 1.98 -16.74
N ALA A 229 15.99 1.81 -15.78
CA ALA A 229 16.19 0.85 -14.67
C ALA A 229 16.04 -0.61 -15.09
N GLY A 230 15.43 -0.90 -16.25
CA GLY A 230 15.06 -2.26 -16.62
C GLY A 230 13.94 -2.82 -15.76
N THR A 231 14.01 -4.10 -15.42
CA THR A 231 12.99 -4.76 -14.60
C THR A 231 13.26 -4.57 -13.11
N VAL A 232 12.30 -4.01 -12.41
CA VAL A 232 12.28 -3.89 -10.94
C VAL A 232 11.22 -4.82 -10.35
N THR A 233 11.39 -5.24 -9.09
CA THR A 233 10.51 -6.20 -8.40
C THR A 233 9.78 -5.55 -7.25
N THR A 234 8.66 -6.13 -6.88
CA THR A 234 7.90 -5.72 -5.69
C THR A 234 8.62 -6.04 -4.39
N PHE A 235 8.33 -5.25 -3.35
CA PHE A 235 8.68 -5.54 -1.96
C PHE A 235 7.47 -6.00 -1.12
N THR A 236 6.28 -6.12 -1.74
CA THR A 236 5.09 -6.60 -1.04
C THR A 236 5.22 -8.10 -0.78
N PRO A 237 5.21 -8.56 0.50
CA PRO A 237 5.33 -9.96 0.84
C PRO A 237 4.14 -10.77 0.29
N ASP A 238 4.39 -12.03 -0.02
CA ASP A 238 3.38 -13.02 -0.41
C ASP A 238 2.44 -12.61 -1.55
N LEU A 239 2.78 -11.55 -2.32
CA LEU A 239 1.98 -11.08 -3.43
C LEU A 239 1.73 -12.22 -4.45
N GLY A 240 0.45 -12.46 -4.78
CA GLY A 240 0.02 -13.57 -5.62
C GLY A 240 -0.10 -14.92 -4.91
N SER A 241 0.29 -15.02 -3.62
CA SER A 241 0.12 -16.19 -2.78
C SER A 241 -1.01 -15.96 -1.77
N TYR A 242 -1.64 -17.03 -1.30
CA TYR A 242 -2.67 -17.00 -0.25
C TYR A 242 -3.83 -15.99 -0.47
N GLY A 243 -4.03 -15.54 -1.72
CA GLY A 243 -5.03 -14.53 -2.04
C GLY A 243 -4.56 -13.08 -1.84
N VAL A 244 -3.29 -12.84 -1.54
CA VAL A 244 -2.71 -11.48 -1.42
C VAL A 244 -2.70 -10.81 -2.79
N ILE A 245 -3.39 -9.66 -2.89
CA ILE A 245 -3.55 -8.86 -4.10
C ILE A 245 -2.91 -7.46 -4.01
N GLY A 246 -2.25 -7.15 -2.94
CA GLY A 246 -1.57 -5.88 -2.62
C GLY A 246 -1.36 -5.78 -1.11
N VAL A 247 -0.87 -4.67 -0.55
CA VAL A 247 -0.88 -3.30 -1.09
C VAL A 247 0.53 -2.73 -1.04
N LYS A 248 1.09 -2.51 0.17
CA LYS A 248 2.35 -1.79 0.33
C LYS A 248 3.07 -2.18 1.62
N SER A 249 4.37 -2.43 1.50
CA SER A 249 5.28 -2.61 2.64
C SER A 249 6.17 -1.39 2.86
N GLY A 250 6.71 -1.26 4.06
CA GLY A 250 7.65 -0.22 4.42
C GLY A 250 8.55 -0.63 5.57
N ARG A 251 9.77 -0.09 5.61
CA ARG A 251 10.70 -0.29 6.71
C ARG A 251 11.68 0.89 6.82
N THR A 252 11.87 1.39 8.02
CA THR A 252 13.00 2.23 8.42
C THR A 252 13.48 1.77 9.81
N GLU A 253 14.64 2.23 10.27
CA GLU A 253 15.11 1.90 11.62
C GLU A 253 14.12 2.36 12.71
N VAL A 254 13.52 3.54 12.50
CA VAL A 254 12.60 4.14 13.48
C VAL A 254 11.21 3.52 13.42
N ALA A 255 10.70 3.25 12.24
CA ALA A 255 9.35 2.70 12.06
C ALA A 255 9.28 1.19 12.33
N GLY A 256 10.40 0.48 12.28
CA GLY A 256 10.37 -0.99 12.20
C GLY A 256 9.77 -1.46 10.89
N GLY A 257 9.26 -2.68 10.86
CA GLY A 257 8.50 -3.23 9.74
C GLY A 257 7.05 -2.73 9.76
N CYS A 258 6.58 -2.28 8.60
CA CYS A 258 5.20 -1.85 8.38
C CYS A 258 4.66 -2.54 7.12
N ASP A 259 3.45 -3.06 7.19
CA ASP A 259 2.83 -3.72 6.03
C ASP A 259 1.33 -3.48 5.98
N VAL A 260 0.83 -3.26 4.78
CA VAL A 260 -0.60 -3.15 4.46
C VAL A 260 -0.90 -4.20 3.41
N MET A 261 -1.71 -5.18 3.76
CA MET A 261 -2.12 -6.25 2.87
C MET A 261 -3.60 -6.14 2.52
N ALA A 262 -3.91 -6.44 1.26
CA ALA A 262 -5.26 -6.72 0.79
C ALA A 262 -5.33 -8.19 0.35
N VAL A 263 -6.25 -8.94 0.91
CA VAL A 263 -6.42 -10.37 0.62
C VAL A 263 -7.80 -10.61 0.06
N ALA A 264 -7.88 -11.10 -1.17
CA ALA A 264 -9.11 -11.55 -1.78
C ALA A 264 -9.53 -12.90 -1.20
N ALA A 265 -10.75 -12.99 -0.71
CA ALA A 265 -11.30 -14.18 -0.08
C ALA A 265 -12.78 -14.38 -0.43
N THR A 266 -13.35 -15.51 -0.02
CA THR A 266 -14.78 -15.78 -0.15
C THR A 266 -15.34 -16.18 1.20
N TYR A 267 -16.40 -15.52 1.62
CA TYR A 267 -17.13 -15.83 2.85
C TYR A 267 -18.58 -16.14 2.53
N GLN A 268 -19.07 -17.32 2.92
CA GLN A 268 -20.43 -17.82 2.63
C GLN A 268 -20.85 -17.69 1.15
N GLY A 269 -19.90 -17.92 0.22
CA GLY A 269 -20.12 -17.80 -1.22
C GLY A 269 -20.02 -16.36 -1.77
N HIS A 270 -19.83 -15.34 -0.93
CA HIS A 270 -19.68 -13.95 -1.33
C HIS A 270 -18.19 -13.55 -1.37
N PRO A 271 -17.74 -12.84 -2.42
CA PRO A 271 -16.40 -12.31 -2.47
C PRO A 271 -16.24 -11.18 -1.43
N ILE A 272 -15.12 -11.20 -0.70
CA ILE A 272 -14.73 -10.18 0.26
C ILE A 272 -13.28 -9.79 0.03
N VAL A 273 -12.88 -8.61 0.52
CA VAL A 273 -11.48 -8.22 0.65
C VAL A 273 -11.18 -7.96 2.12
N VAL A 274 -10.15 -8.62 2.61
CA VAL A 274 -9.62 -8.44 3.96
C VAL A 274 -8.44 -7.46 3.87
N TYR A 275 -8.53 -6.34 4.56
CA TYR A 275 -7.42 -5.41 4.73
C TYR A 275 -6.79 -5.65 6.10
N ALA A 276 -5.51 -6.01 6.11
CA ALA A 276 -4.74 -6.21 7.32
C ALA A 276 -3.53 -5.28 7.34
N VAL A 277 -3.33 -4.60 8.44
CA VAL A 277 -2.22 -3.65 8.62
C VAL A 277 -1.46 -4.03 9.88
N VAL A 278 -0.13 -3.99 9.79
CA VAL A 278 0.78 -4.06 10.93
C VAL A 278 1.76 -2.90 10.87
N LEU A 279 2.04 -2.30 12.02
CA LEU A 279 3.01 -1.21 12.19
C LEU A 279 3.96 -1.55 13.34
N GLY A 280 5.24 -1.19 13.22
CA GLY A 280 6.21 -1.31 14.30
C GLY A 280 6.65 -2.75 14.59
N GLN A 281 6.83 -3.57 13.57
CA GLN A 281 7.25 -4.98 13.69
C GLN A 281 8.76 -5.17 13.65
#